data_f72340dbca11e7d833071f47c866b0e0
#
_entry.id   f72340dbca11e7d833071f47c866b0e0
#
_cell.length_a   1.000
_cell.length_b   1.000
_cell.length_c   1.000
_cell.angle_alpha   90.00
_cell.angle_beta   90.00
_cell.angle_gamma   90.00
#
_symmetry.space_group_name_H-M   'P 1'
#
loop_
_entity.id
_entity.type
_entity.pdbx_description
1 polymer ?
#
loop_
_entity_poly.entity_id
_entity_poly.type
_entity_poly.pdbx_seq_one_letter_code
_entity_poly.pdbx_strand_id
1 'polypeptide(L)'
;MPIIPTTARGGVITGWGTALPEKILTNDDLSKMMDTSDEWIRERTGIHQRHVGGSTASLSVESGRRAIEMSGIDPLSVDALVLSTTTPDRTVPATSARVQHELGLSCGAFDINAACSGFVYGLATAHGLIAMGANKVLLIGTDTLSRITDWTDRNTAILFADGSGAAVIESV
;
A
#
# COMPACT_ATOMS: atom_id res chain seq x y z
N MET A 1 -7.54 5.42 -25.81
CA MET A 1 -6.94 4.25 -25.15
C MET A 1 -5.54 4.08 -25.75
N PRO A 2 -4.45 4.06 -24.98
CA PRO A 2 -3.13 3.81 -25.56
C PRO A 2 -3.11 2.40 -26.17
N ILE A 3 -2.60 2.29 -27.39
CA ILE A 3 -2.40 1.00 -28.05
C ILE A 3 -1.14 0.39 -27.46
N ILE A 4 -1.27 -0.68 -26.69
CA ILE A 4 -0.13 -1.46 -26.19
C ILE A 4 0.45 -2.21 -27.41
N PRO A 5 1.74 -2.03 -27.75
CA PRO A 5 2.35 -2.79 -28.83
C PRO A 5 2.22 -4.29 -28.55
N THR A 6 1.89 -5.09 -29.56
CA THR A 6 1.77 -6.55 -29.44
C THR A 6 3.09 -7.25 -29.06
N THR A 7 4.20 -6.50 -29.06
CA THR A 7 5.54 -6.94 -28.62
C THR A 7 5.89 -6.46 -27.20
N ALA A 8 5.00 -5.74 -26.50
CA ALA A 8 5.27 -5.31 -25.13
C ALA A 8 5.24 -6.53 -24.19
N ARG A 9 6.25 -6.61 -23.33
CA ARG A 9 6.31 -7.64 -22.29
C ARG A 9 5.14 -7.44 -21.32
N GLY A 10 4.45 -8.52 -21.01
CA GLY A 10 3.42 -8.55 -19.98
C GLY A 10 4.00 -8.68 -18.57
N GLY A 11 3.16 -8.50 -17.55
CA GLY A 11 3.51 -8.75 -16.16
C GLY A 11 2.52 -9.72 -15.51
N VAL A 12 3.01 -10.60 -14.67
CA VAL A 12 2.22 -11.52 -13.84
C VAL A 12 2.52 -11.29 -12.37
N ILE A 13 1.50 -11.30 -11.53
CA ILE A 13 1.67 -11.25 -10.07
C ILE A 13 2.07 -12.65 -9.59
N THR A 14 3.28 -12.79 -9.04
CA THR A 14 3.83 -14.07 -8.57
C THR A 14 3.81 -14.20 -7.05
N GLY A 15 3.71 -13.09 -6.34
CA GLY A 15 3.58 -13.08 -4.89
C GLY A 15 2.86 -11.82 -4.40
N TRP A 16 2.22 -11.93 -3.26
CA TRP A 16 1.55 -10.81 -2.61
C TRP A 16 1.66 -10.91 -1.08
N GLY A 17 1.49 -9.79 -0.40
CA GLY A 17 1.52 -9.71 1.05
C GLY A 17 0.70 -8.56 1.57
N THR A 18 0.23 -8.68 2.81
CA THR A 18 -0.52 -7.64 3.50
C THR A 18 0.08 -7.37 4.88
N ALA A 19 -0.11 -6.16 5.39
CA ALA A 19 0.22 -5.80 6.77
C ALA A 19 -0.87 -4.91 7.34
N LEU A 20 -1.33 -5.25 8.53
CA LEU A 20 -2.31 -4.47 9.29
C LEU A 20 -1.72 -4.17 10.68
N PRO A 21 -1.93 -2.97 11.24
CA PRO A 21 -1.61 -2.70 12.63
C PRO A 21 -2.33 -3.64 13.58
N GLU A 22 -1.73 -3.93 14.74
CA GLU A 22 -2.35 -4.80 15.75
C GLU A 22 -3.52 -4.12 16.47
N LYS A 23 -3.44 -2.80 16.66
CA LYS A 23 -4.48 -2.05 17.37
C LYS A 23 -5.76 -2.00 16.55
N ILE A 24 -6.84 -2.50 17.14
CA ILE A 24 -8.19 -2.44 16.58
C ILE A 24 -8.96 -1.29 17.24
N LEU A 25 -9.66 -0.51 16.44
CA LEU A 25 -10.61 0.52 16.86
C LEU A 25 -12.00 0.08 16.40
N THR A 26 -12.87 -0.25 17.35
CA THR A 26 -14.24 -0.69 17.09
C THR A 26 -15.21 0.49 16.91
N ASN A 27 -16.41 0.21 16.38
CA ASN A 27 -17.45 1.23 16.30
C ASN A 27 -17.89 1.69 17.71
N ASP A 28 -17.89 0.78 18.70
CA ASP A 28 -18.19 1.13 20.10
C ASP A 28 -17.11 2.04 20.71
N ASP A 29 -15.86 1.92 20.28
CA ASP A 29 -14.82 2.87 20.71
C ASP A 29 -15.04 4.25 20.10
N LEU A 30 -15.47 4.33 18.84
CA LEU A 30 -15.83 5.59 18.20
C LEU A 30 -17.03 6.26 18.87
N SER A 31 -18.03 5.49 19.33
CA SER A 31 -19.20 6.03 20.03
C SER A 31 -18.89 6.67 21.37
N LYS A 32 -17.71 6.35 21.96
CA LYS A 32 -17.19 7.04 23.16
C LYS A 32 -16.52 8.37 22.84
N MET A 33 -16.15 8.58 21.56
CA MET A 33 -15.40 9.76 21.13
C MET A 33 -16.27 10.79 20.42
N MET A 34 -17.37 10.34 19.78
CA MET A 34 -18.25 11.20 18.99
C MET A 34 -19.70 10.67 19.01
N ASP A 35 -20.65 11.51 18.60
CA ASP A 35 -22.07 11.15 18.49
C ASP A 35 -22.32 10.21 17.30
N THR A 36 -22.14 8.90 17.54
CA THR A 36 -22.33 7.82 16.55
C THR A 36 -22.73 6.52 17.24
N SER A 37 -23.03 5.47 16.46
CA SER A 37 -23.31 4.12 16.97
C SER A 37 -22.80 3.06 15.98
N ASP A 38 -22.62 1.82 16.47
CA ASP A 38 -22.27 0.67 15.61
C ASP A 38 -23.28 0.48 14.50
N GLU A 39 -24.58 0.52 14.82
CA GLU A 39 -25.66 0.39 13.84
C GLU A 39 -25.57 1.46 12.77
N TRP A 40 -25.43 2.74 13.15
CA TRP A 40 -25.34 3.87 12.23
C TRP A 40 -24.15 3.77 11.26
N ILE A 41 -22.97 3.33 11.78
CA ILE A 41 -21.77 3.16 10.96
C ILE A 41 -21.94 1.99 9.98
N ARG A 42 -22.43 0.86 10.47
CA ARG A 42 -22.59 -0.36 9.65
C ARG A 42 -23.59 -0.20 8.53
N GLU A 43 -24.72 0.42 8.80
CA GLU A 43 -25.74 0.70 7.77
C GLU A 43 -25.20 1.54 6.60
N ARG A 44 -24.26 2.47 6.89
CA ARG A 44 -23.71 3.40 5.89
C ARG A 44 -22.48 2.90 5.19
N THR A 45 -21.68 2.09 5.86
CA THR A 45 -20.32 1.75 5.41
C THR A 45 -20.03 0.25 5.36
N GLY A 46 -20.78 -0.56 6.08
CA GLY A 46 -20.48 -1.97 6.31
C GLY A 46 -19.28 -2.20 7.24
N ILE A 47 -18.65 -1.14 7.78
CA ILE A 47 -17.43 -1.26 8.59
C ILE A 47 -17.79 -1.62 10.02
N HIS A 48 -17.18 -2.70 10.53
CA HIS A 48 -17.34 -3.17 11.92
C HIS A 48 -16.21 -2.68 12.83
N GLN A 49 -15.00 -2.63 12.29
CA GLN A 49 -13.78 -2.24 13.00
C GLN A 49 -12.73 -1.76 12.02
N ARG A 50 -11.69 -1.13 12.52
CA ARG A 50 -10.54 -0.67 11.73
C ARG A 50 -9.24 -0.91 12.47
N HIS A 51 -8.19 -1.22 11.72
CA HIS A 51 -6.83 -1.29 12.24
C HIS A 51 -6.21 0.09 12.19
N VAL A 52 -5.56 0.52 13.27
CA VAL A 52 -4.95 1.84 13.36
C VAL A 52 -3.57 1.76 14.04
N GLY A 53 -2.60 2.51 13.51
CA GLY A 53 -1.24 2.61 14.06
C GLY A 53 -0.16 2.21 13.07
N GLY A 54 1.06 2.15 13.57
CA GLY A 54 2.25 1.91 12.76
C GLY A 54 2.71 3.14 11.98
N SER A 55 3.63 2.93 11.06
CA SER A 55 4.09 3.92 10.10
C SER A 55 3.94 3.38 8.68
N THR A 56 3.88 4.27 7.71
CA THR A 56 3.81 3.86 6.30
C THR A 56 4.99 2.97 5.93
N ALA A 57 6.20 3.31 6.37
CA ALA A 57 7.37 2.47 6.12
C ALA A 57 7.27 1.09 6.78
N SER A 58 6.90 1.01 8.08
CA SER A 58 6.87 -0.28 8.78
C SER A 58 5.85 -1.25 8.20
N LEU A 59 4.66 -0.76 7.84
CA LEU A 59 3.63 -1.57 7.19
C LEU A 59 4.05 -1.98 5.76
N SER A 60 4.69 -1.07 5.01
CA SER A 60 5.22 -1.37 3.68
C SER A 60 6.32 -2.43 3.70
N VAL A 61 7.22 -2.36 4.67
CA VAL A 61 8.29 -3.38 4.85
C VAL A 61 7.68 -4.74 5.12
N GLU A 62 6.69 -4.82 6.01
CA GLU A 62 6.07 -6.10 6.37
C GLU A 62 5.29 -6.70 5.19
N SER A 63 4.46 -5.91 4.48
CA SER A 63 3.72 -6.40 3.33
C SER A 63 4.66 -6.77 2.16
N GLY A 64 5.68 -5.95 1.91
CA GLY A 64 6.69 -6.20 0.88
C GLY A 64 7.48 -7.47 1.13
N ARG A 65 7.91 -7.70 2.38
CA ARG A 65 8.62 -8.93 2.79
C ARG A 65 7.76 -10.16 2.51
N ARG A 66 6.49 -10.15 2.91
CA ARG A 66 5.55 -11.25 2.66
C ARG A 66 5.33 -11.51 1.17
N ALA A 67 5.25 -10.45 0.36
CA ALA A 67 5.11 -10.58 -1.09
C ALA A 67 6.35 -11.24 -1.72
N ILE A 68 7.56 -10.83 -1.30
CA ILE A 68 8.83 -11.42 -1.75
C ILE A 68 8.92 -12.88 -1.31
N GLU A 69 8.63 -13.19 -0.05
CA GLU A 69 8.62 -14.56 0.48
C GLU A 69 7.65 -15.46 -0.30
N MET A 70 6.44 -14.99 -0.58
CA MET A 70 5.44 -15.73 -1.33
C MET A 70 5.86 -16.00 -2.78
N SER A 71 6.50 -15.01 -3.43
CA SER A 71 6.98 -15.18 -4.81
C SER A 71 8.21 -16.09 -4.90
N GLY A 72 8.95 -16.26 -3.81
CA GLY A 72 10.19 -17.05 -3.76
C GLY A 72 11.37 -16.42 -4.49
N ILE A 73 11.31 -15.14 -4.86
CA ILE A 73 12.40 -14.45 -5.55
C ILE A 73 13.50 -14.04 -4.58
N ASP A 74 14.72 -13.89 -5.08
CA ASP A 74 15.79 -13.20 -4.37
C ASP A 74 15.47 -11.69 -4.29
N PRO A 75 15.46 -11.08 -3.09
CA PRO A 75 15.26 -9.63 -2.95
C PRO A 75 16.20 -8.79 -3.82
N LEU A 76 17.45 -9.24 -4.00
CA LEU A 76 18.44 -8.56 -4.85
C LEU A 76 18.11 -8.61 -6.35
N SER A 77 17.16 -9.46 -6.77
CA SER A 77 16.71 -9.55 -8.15
C SER A 77 15.58 -8.58 -8.50
N VAL A 78 15.08 -7.79 -7.53
CA VAL A 78 14.08 -6.75 -7.77
C VAL A 78 14.72 -5.57 -8.51
N ASP A 79 14.15 -5.18 -9.66
CA ASP A 79 14.67 -4.10 -10.50
C ASP A 79 14.13 -2.71 -10.11
N ALA A 80 12.94 -2.66 -9.50
CA ALA A 80 12.35 -1.42 -9.03
C ALA A 80 11.35 -1.65 -7.89
N LEU A 81 11.28 -0.68 -6.95
CA LEU A 81 10.26 -0.58 -5.93
C LEU A 81 9.40 0.64 -6.19
N VAL A 82 8.09 0.44 -6.31
CA VAL A 82 7.09 1.49 -6.43
C VAL A 82 6.23 1.47 -5.18
N LEU A 83 6.24 2.55 -4.40
CA LEU A 83 5.38 2.72 -3.23
C LEU A 83 4.28 3.74 -3.54
N SER A 84 3.03 3.30 -3.50
CA SER A 84 1.88 4.20 -3.56
C SER A 84 1.44 4.57 -2.15
N THR A 85 1.47 5.85 -1.82
CA THR A 85 1.02 6.37 -0.54
C THR A 85 0.56 7.82 -0.62
N THR A 86 -0.46 8.16 0.16
CA THR A 86 -0.93 9.53 0.44
C THR A 86 -0.39 10.04 1.76
N THR A 87 0.10 9.14 2.60
CA THR A 87 0.57 9.42 3.96
C THR A 87 2.05 9.04 4.13
N PRO A 88 2.99 9.61 3.34
CA PRO A 88 4.40 9.30 3.50
C PRO A 88 4.88 9.64 4.92
N ASP A 89 5.84 8.90 5.45
CA ASP A 89 6.40 9.21 6.78
C ASP A 89 7.20 10.52 6.76
N ARG A 90 7.77 10.86 5.60
CA ARG A 90 8.57 12.07 5.36
C ARG A 90 8.39 12.54 3.93
N THR A 91 8.58 13.83 3.73
CA THR A 91 8.64 14.40 2.38
C THR A 91 9.96 14.07 1.69
N VAL A 92 11.07 14.08 2.43
CA VAL A 92 12.43 13.82 1.93
C VAL A 92 13.26 13.17 3.04
N PRO A 93 13.99 12.07 2.77
CA PRO A 93 13.88 11.23 1.59
C PRO A 93 12.53 10.56 1.45
N ALA A 94 12.17 10.09 0.25
CA ALA A 94 10.93 9.35 0.01
C ALA A 94 10.81 8.13 0.93
N THR A 95 9.58 7.78 1.33
CA THR A 95 9.35 6.64 2.23
C THR A 95 9.83 5.33 1.60
N SER A 96 9.71 5.18 0.28
CA SER A 96 10.22 4.04 -0.48
C SER A 96 11.72 3.81 -0.32
N ALA A 97 12.53 4.86 -0.16
CA ALA A 97 13.97 4.72 0.06
C ALA A 97 14.28 3.99 1.39
N ARG A 98 13.50 4.26 2.43
CA ARG A 98 13.61 3.55 3.71
C ARG A 98 13.14 2.09 3.56
N VAL A 99 12.02 1.88 2.89
CA VAL A 99 11.45 0.53 2.63
C VAL A 99 12.44 -0.32 1.83
N GLN A 100 13.03 0.26 0.78
CA GLN A 100 14.07 -0.38 -0.04
C GLN A 100 15.26 -0.85 0.82
N HIS A 101 15.75 0.03 1.70
CA HIS A 101 16.87 -0.29 2.59
C HIS A 101 16.51 -1.41 3.58
N GLU A 102 15.35 -1.32 4.25
CA GLU A 102 14.92 -2.29 5.27
C GLU A 102 14.58 -3.67 4.68
N LEU A 103 14.17 -3.73 3.39
CA LEU A 103 13.98 -4.98 2.65
C LEU A 103 15.26 -5.54 2.05
N GLY A 104 16.40 -4.84 2.15
CA GLY A 104 17.68 -5.27 1.58
C GLY A 104 17.72 -5.23 0.05
N LEU A 105 16.88 -4.40 -0.60
CA LEU A 105 16.88 -4.26 -2.05
C LEU A 105 18.03 -3.36 -2.51
N SER A 106 18.49 -3.57 -3.75
CA SER A 106 19.54 -2.74 -4.38
C SER A 106 19.03 -1.90 -5.57
N CYS A 107 17.71 -1.93 -5.82
CA CYS A 107 17.07 -1.27 -6.94
C CYS A 107 16.74 0.22 -6.68
N GLY A 108 16.32 0.93 -7.72
CA GLY A 108 15.69 2.24 -7.58
C GLY A 108 14.32 2.15 -6.87
N ALA A 109 14.01 3.14 -6.01
CA ALA A 109 12.76 3.22 -5.28
C ALA A 109 12.18 4.63 -5.33
N PHE A 110 10.86 4.74 -5.51
CA PHE A 110 10.16 6.03 -5.54
C PHE A 110 8.72 5.89 -5.07
N ASP A 111 8.20 7.01 -4.55
CA ASP A 111 6.80 7.11 -4.15
C ASP A 111 5.95 7.66 -5.30
N ILE A 112 4.72 7.15 -5.41
CA ILE A 112 3.65 7.74 -6.22
C ILE A 112 2.46 8.07 -5.32
N ASN A 113 1.68 9.07 -5.72
CA ASN A 113 0.47 9.46 -4.99
C ASN A 113 -0.69 9.64 -5.97
N ALA A 114 -1.70 8.81 -5.80
CA ALA A 114 -2.99 8.93 -6.47
C ALA A 114 -4.13 8.50 -5.52
N ALA A 115 -3.94 8.72 -4.22
CA ALA A 115 -4.88 8.39 -3.15
C ALA A 115 -5.43 6.95 -3.28
N CYS A 116 -6.73 6.75 -3.12
CA CYS A 116 -7.37 5.43 -3.16
C CYS A 116 -7.18 4.68 -4.50
N SER A 117 -6.84 5.37 -5.58
CA SER A 117 -6.51 4.77 -6.88
C SER A 117 -5.03 4.42 -7.03
N GLY A 118 -4.20 4.73 -6.01
CA GLY A 118 -2.74 4.65 -6.09
C GLY A 118 -2.20 3.27 -6.45
N PHE A 119 -2.78 2.20 -5.89
CA PHE A 119 -2.34 0.85 -6.24
C PHE A 119 -2.60 0.51 -7.72
N VAL A 120 -3.73 0.94 -8.28
CA VAL A 120 -4.06 0.74 -9.69
C VAL A 120 -3.10 1.52 -10.60
N TYR A 121 -2.78 2.78 -10.26
CA TYR A 121 -1.76 3.54 -10.97
C TYR A 121 -0.36 2.94 -10.79
N GLY A 122 -0.10 2.36 -9.62
CA GLY A 122 1.11 1.59 -9.36
C GLY A 122 1.25 0.37 -10.28
N LEU A 123 0.16 -0.37 -10.50
CA LEU A 123 0.15 -1.49 -11.46
C LEU A 123 0.45 -1.00 -12.89
N ALA A 124 -0.13 0.11 -13.32
CA ALA A 124 0.17 0.71 -14.62
C ALA A 124 1.63 1.15 -14.71
N THR A 125 2.18 1.72 -13.65
CA THR A 125 3.60 2.11 -13.55
C THR A 125 4.51 0.89 -13.62
N ALA A 126 4.23 -0.15 -12.84
CA ALA A 126 4.99 -1.40 -12.85
C ALA A 126 4.97 -2.07 -14.23
N HIS A 127 3.81 -2.10 -14.89
CA HIS A 127 3.71 -2.60 -16.27
C HIS A 127 4.55 -1.76 -17.24
N GLY A 128 4.56 -0.44 -17.10
CA GLY A 128 5.41 0.45 -17.90
C GLY A 128 6.90 0.15 -17.69
N LEU A 129 7.34 -0.07 -16.47
CA LEU A 129 8.73 -0.45 -16.15
C LEU A 129 9.11 -1.80 -16.78
N ILE A 130 8.21 -2.79 -16.72
CA ILE A 130 8.40 -4.09 -17.36
C ILE A 130 8.50 -3.95 -18.88
N ALA A 131 7.63 -3.15 -19.49
CA ALA A 131 7.69 -2.87 -20.93
C ALA A 131 9.00 -2.19 -21.34
N MET A 132 9.61 -1.42 -20.42
CA MET A 132 10.92 -0.78 -20.59
C MET A 132 12.12 -1.69 -20.31
N GLY A 133 11.90 -2.91 -19.83
CA GLY A 133 12.96 -3.90 -19.63
C GLY A 133 13.19 -4.39 -18.21
N ALA A 134 12.46 -3.88 -17.21
CA ALA A 134 12.49 -4.46 -15.86
C ALA A 134 11.95 -5.90 -15.89
N ASN A 135 12.53 -6.79 -15.09
CA ASN A 135 12.06 -8.16 -14.98
C ASN A 135 11.17 -8.37 -13.76
N LYS A 136 11.47 -7.66 -12.66
CA LYS A 136 10.77 -7.79 -11.40
C LYS A 136 10.53 -6.43 -10.75
N VAL A 137 9.28 -6.13 -10.47
CA VAL A 137 8.87 -4.88 -9.79
C VAL A 137 8.13 -5.24 -8.51
N LEU A 138 8.58 -4.67 -7.39
CA LEU A 138 7.83 -4.71 -6.14
C LEU A 138 6.92 -3.48 -6.08
N LEU A 139 5.62 -3.70 -6.14
CA LEU A 139 4.60 -2.67 -5.93
C LEU A 139 4.02 -2.79 -4.54
N ILE A 140 3.99 -1.67 -3.82
CA ILE A 140 3.39 -1.58 -2.48
C ILE A 140 2.38 -0.43 -2.46
N GLY A 141 1.21 -0.66 -1.87
CA GLY A 141 0.24 0.38 -1.55
C GLY A 141 0.03 0.44 -0.04
N THR A 142 0.32 1.57 0.57
CA THR A 142 0.24 1.73 2.02
C THR A 142 -0.28 3.10 2.39
N ASP A 143 -1.26 3.14 3.26
CA ASP A 143 -1.67 4.38 3.91
C ASP A 143 -1.84 4.21 5.41
N THR A 144 -1.46 5.25 6.16
CA THR A 144 -1.71 5.43 7.60
C THR A 144 -2.63 6.63 7.79
N LEU A 145 -3.88 6.48 7.32
CA LEU A 145 -4.86 7.57 7.30
C LEU A 145 -5.29 8.00 8.69
N SER A 146 -5.16 7.13 9.70
CA SER A 146 -5.43 7.48 11.09
C SER A 146 -4.61 8.67 11.60
N ARG A 147 -3.45 8.96 10.98
CA ARG A 147 -2.55 10.08 11.33
C ARG A 147 -3.08 11.44 10.88
N ILE A 148 -3.93 11.47 9.88
CA ILE A 148 -4.46 12.70 9.26
C ILE A 148 -5.98 12.81 9.39
N THR A 149 -6.63 11.80 9.97
CA THR A 149 -8.08 11.79 10.20
C THR A 149 -8.44 12.78 11.31
N ASP A 150 -9.41 13.64 11.06
CA ASP A 150 -10.06 14.42 12.10
C ASP A 150 -11.03 13.53 12.89
N TRP A 151 -10.61 13.11 14.07
CA TRP A 151 -11.39 12.24 14.95
C TRP A 151 -12.59 12.94 15.62
N THR A 152 -12.83 14.22 15.31
CA THR A 152 -14.04 14.96 15.75
C THR A 152 -15.11 15.01 14.68
N ASP A 153 -14.75 14.78 13.41
CA ASP A 153 -15.71 14.69 12.30
C ASP A 153 -16.17 13.25 12.09
N ARG A 154 -17.37 12.93 12.58
CA ARG A 154 -17.93 11.57 12.44
C ARG A 154 -18.15 11.12 10.99
N ASN A 155 -18.27 12.05 10.02
CA ASN A 155 -18.52 11.67 8.64
C ASN A 155 -17.29 11.09 7.96
N THR A 156 -16.10 11.50 8.38
CA THR A 156 -14.81 11.02 7.86
C THR A 156 -14.12 10.03 8.78
N ALA A 157 -14.18 10.23 10.09
CA ALA A 157 -13.51 9.36 11.07
C ALA A 157 -13.96 7.90 11.02
N ILE A 158 -15.21 7.65 10.63
CA ILE A 158 -15.75 6.29 10.52
C ILE A 158 -15.21 5.50 9.32
N LEU A 159 -14.57 6.17 8.34
CA LEU A 159 -14.21 5.59 7.03
C LEU A 159 -12.78 5.08 6.98
N PHE A 160 -11.85 5.73 7.68
CA PHE A 160 -10.43 5.57 7.46
C PHE A 160 -9.74 4.65 8.46
N ALA A 161 -8.69 3.99 7.99
CA ALA A 161 -7.89 3.03 8.72
C ALA A 161 -6.45 3.03 8.19
N ASP A 162 -5.62 2.15 8.72
CA ASP A 162 -4.24 1.97 8.32
C ASP A 162 -4.02 0.55 7.78
N GLY A 163 -3.21 0.43 6.75
CA GLY A 163 -2.92 -0.87 6.17
C GLY A 163 -1.99 -0.80 4.97
N SER A 164 -1.47 -1.95 4.60
CA SER A 164 -0.57 -2.12 3.47
C SER A 164 -0.88 -3.39 2.70
N GLY A 165 -0.73 -3.31 1.38
CA GLY A 165 -0.73 -4.44 0.48
C GLY A 165 0.42 -4.33 -0.51
N ALA A 166 1.06 -5.45 -0.84
CA ALA A 166 2.18 -5.50 -1.78
C ALA A 166 2.01 -6.63 -2.79
N ALA A 167 2.59 -6.46 -3.97
CA ALA A 167 2.66 -7.47 -5.02
C ALA A 167 4.04 -7.47 -5.68
N VAL A 168 4.57 -8.66 -5.91
CA VAL A 168 5.70 -8.87 -6.83
C VAL A 168 5.14 -9.12 -8.21
N ILE A 169 5.59 -8.35 -9.19
CA ILE A 169 5.18 -8.43 -10.58
C ILE A 169 6.39 -8.81 -11.41
N GLU A 170 6.33 -9.99 -12.05
CA GLU A 170 7.41 -10.50 -12.91
C GLU A 170 7.00 -10.40 -14.37
N SER A 171 8.00 -10.15 -15.23
CA SER A 171 7.78 -10.08 -16.67
C SER A 171 7.50 -11.47 -17.28
N VAL A 172 6.63 -11.52 -18.28
CA VAL A 172 6.31 -12.69 -19.10
C VAL A 172 6.42 -12.36 -20.58
#